data_bad94f04539f5e553ca2eed86e6eb065
#
_entry.id   bad94f04539f5e553ca2eed86e6eb065
#
_cell.length_a   1.000
_cell.length_b   1.000
_cell.length_c   1.000
_cell.angle_alpha   90.00
_cell.angle_beta   90.00
_cell.angle_gamma   90.00
#
_symmetry.space_group_name_H-M   'P 1'
#
loop_
_entity.id
_entity.type
_entity.pdbx_description
1 polymer ?
#
loop_
_entity_poly.entity_id
_entity_poly.type
_entity_poly.pdbx_seq_one_letter_code
_entity_poly.pdbx_strand_id
1 'polypeptide(L)'
;MDGELRAQGLRKRYGPKEVVRGVDLALRRGEIVALFGPNGAGKTTTFYMVVGFIRPTGGRIYLKGQEITALPMYKRARLGLGYLPQEPSAFRRMTALENLLAVLEFQPLSKKERLEKAKALLEELSIYHLRDRMAYSLSGGERRRLEI
;
A
#
# COMPACT_ATOMS: atom_id res chain seq x y z
N MET A 1 -12.90 20.15 3.71
CA MET A 1 -12.78 18.88 2.95
C MET A 1 -12.66 17.75 3.97
N ASP A 2 -13.72 16.96 4.14
CA ASP A 2 -13.74 15.83 5.07
C ASP A 2 -13.44 14.55 4.28
N GLY A 3 -12.19 14.12 4.31
CA GLY A 3 -11.75 12.88 3.68
C GLY A 3 -11.08 11.95 4.70
N GLU A 4 -11.24 10.65 4.55
CA GLU A 4 -10.54 9.66 5.38
C GLU A 4 -9.01 9.74 5.17
N LEU A 5 -8.58 9.96 3.92
CA LEU A 5 -7.20 10.31 3.56
C LEU A 5 -7.21 11.68 2.88
N ARG A 6 -6.37 12.58 3.34
CA ARG A 6 -6.27 13.94 2.78
C ARG A 6 -4.82 14.38 2.69
N ALA A 7 -4.48 14.97 1.55
CA ALA A 7 -3.24 15.68 1.36
C ALA A 7 -3.51 17.12 0.95
N GLN A 8 -2.76 18.07 1.49
CA GLN A 8 -2.95 19.50 1.29
C GLN A 8 -1.63 20.16 0.90
N GLY A 9 -1.63 20.80 -0.26
CA GLY A 9 -0.50 21.55 -0.77
C GLY A 9 0.80 20.76 -0.87
N LEU A 10 0.73 19.45 -1.22
CA LEU A 10 1.92 18.60 -1.27
C LEU A 10 2.94 19.14 -2.27
N ARG A 11 4.16 19.32 -1.80
CA ARG A 11 5.31 19.75 -2.61
C ARG A 11 6.47 18.81 -2.42
N LYS A 12 7.22 18.60 -3.50
CA LYS A 12 8.49 17.88 -3.46
C LYS A 12 9.51 18.53 -4.38
N ARG A 13 10.65 18.87 -3.80
CA ARG A 13 11.83 19.40 -4.51
C ARG A 13 13.00 18.44 -4.34
N TYR A 14 13.76 18.28 -5.40
CA TYR A 14 15.08 17.64 -5.42
C TYR A 14 16.09 18.64 -5.95
N GLY A 15 16.89 19.22 -5.06
CA GLY A 15 17.73 20.35 -5.40
C GLY A 15 16.92 21.52 -6.00
N PRO A 16 17.29 22.05 -7.19
CA PRO A 16 16.56 23.14 -7.82
C PRO A 16 15.22 22.68 -8.46
N LYS A 17 15.04 21.39 -8.70
CA LYS A 17 13.89 20.86 -9.43
C LYS A 17 12.70 20.59 -8.51
N GLU A 18 11.58 21.29 -8.73
CA GLU A 18 10.31 21.00 -8.08
C GLU A 18 9.52 19.99 -8.92
N VAL A 19 9.31 18.78 -8.36
CA VAL A 19 8.67 17.65 -9.04
C VAL A 19 7.17 17.60 -8.74
N VAL A 20 6.77 17.99 -7.54
CA VAL A 20 5.35 18.11 -7.12
C VAL A 20 5.13 19.52 -6.60
N ARG A 21 4.12 20.23 -7.16
CA ARG A 21 3.95 21.67 -7.04
C ARG A 21 2.65 22.08 -6.37
N GLY A 22 2.36 21.50 -5.20
CA GLY A 22 1.15 21.87 -4.45
C GLY A 22 -0.06 21.03 -4.83
N VAL A 23 0.05 19.69 -4.71
CA VAL A 23 -1.05 18.77 -4.98
C VAL A 23 -1.96 18.67 -3.77
N ASP A 24 -3.25 18.86 -4.01
CA ASP A 24 -4.33 18.57 -3.07
C ASP A 24 -5.06 17.31 -3.51
N LEU A 25 -5.34 16.42 -2.57
CA LEU A 25 -6.17 15.24 -2.79
C LEU A 25 -6.98 14.91 -1.54
N ALA A 26 -8.14 14.35 -1.75
CA ALA A 26 -8.99 13.84 -0.68
C ALA A 26 -9.61 12.51 -1.15
N LEU A 27 -9.68 11.55 -0.26
CA LEU A 27 -10.30 10.25 -0.46
C LEU A 27 -11.26 10.00 0.70
N ARG A 28 -12.53 9.74 0.40
CA ARG A 28 -13.56 9.40 1.38
C ARG A 28 -13.71 7.89 1.49
N ARG A 29 -14.34 7.45 2.55
CA ARG A 29 -14.65 6.04 2.72
C ARG A 29 -15.54 5.53 1.58
N GLY A 30 -15.17 4.37 1.00
CA GLY A 30 -15.89 3.78 -0.15
C GLY A 30 -15.62 4.47 -1.48
N GLU A 31 -14.76 5.49 -1.55
CA GLU A 31 -14.43 6.21 -2.76
C GLU A 31 -13.19 5.63 -3.44
N ILE A 32 -13.19 5.63 -4.76
CA ILE A 32 -12.03 5.31 -5.60
C ILE A 32 -11.62 6.60 -6.33
N VAL A 33 -10.38 7.03 -6.08
CA VAL A 33 -9.81 8.21 -6.75
C VAL A 33 -8.63 7.80 -7.62
N ALA A 34 -8.63 8.24 -8.87
CA ALA A 34 -7.53 8.01 -9.80
C ALA A 34 -6.72 9.29 -10.04
N LEU A 35 -5.40 9.16 -10.00
CA LEU A 35 -4.47 10.24 -10.31
C LEU A 35 -3.92 10.06 -11.72
N PHE A 36 -4.35 10.92 -12.64
CA PHE A 36 -3.94 10.90 -14.03
C PHE A 36 -2.88 11.97 -14.32
N GLY A 37 -2.11 11.75 -15.37
CA GLY A 37 -1.14 12.71 -15.87
C GLY A 37 -0.05 12.05 -16.72
N PRO A 38 0.72 12.81 -17.50
CA PRO A 38 1.82 12.29 -18.32
C PRO A 38 2.94 11.71 -17.48
N ASN A 39 3.86 11.00 -18.13
CA ASN A 39 5.09 10.52 -17.48
C ASN A 39 5.91 11.72 -16.99
N GLY A 40 6.45 11.60 -15.79
CA GLY A 40 7.20 12.70 -15.16
C GLY A 40 6.34 13.76 -14.45
N ALA A 41 5.00 13.66 -14.47
CA ALA A 41 4.12 14.63 -13.80
C ALA A 41 4.13 14.56 -12.27
N GLY A 42 4.95 13.70 -11.65
CA GLY A 42 5.05 13.59 -10.20
C GLY A 42 4.04 12.64 -9.54
N LYS A 43 3.28 11.85 -10.31
CA LYS A 43 2.28 10.90 -9.77
C LYS A 43 2.90 9.93 -8.75
N THR A 44 3.91 9.18 -9.16
CA THR A 44 4.62 8.23 -8.29
C THR A 44 5.21 8.92 -7.06
N THR A 45 5.78 10.11 -7.25
CA THR A 45 6.32 10.92 -6.14
C THR A 45 5.22 11.30 -5.15
N THR A 46 4.03 11.68 -5.64
CA THR A 46 2.87 11.98 -4.80
C THR A 46 2.43 10.75 -4.00
N PHE A 47 2.30 9.59 -4.64
CA PHE A 47 2.01 8.33 -3.95
C PHE A 47 3.08 8.00 -2.89
N TYR A 48 4.36 8.13 -3.21
CA TYR A 48 5.45 7.86 -2.26
C TYR A 48 5.43 8.80 -1.05
N MET A 49 5.01 10.05 -1.23
CA MET A 49 4.81 10.97 -0.11
C MET A 49 3.61 10.53 0.76
N VAL A 50 2.49 10.11 0.14
CA VAL A 50 1.30 9.66 0.86
C VAL A 50 1.57 8.37 1.64
N VAL A 51 2.27 7.42 1.04
CA VAL A 51 2.63 6.13 1.67
C VAL A 51 3.71 6.29 2.75
N GLY A 52 4.58 7.29 2.63
CA GLY A 52 5.64 7.57 3.58
C GLY A 52 7.01 7.01 3.20
N PHE A 53 7.23 6.66 1.92
CA PHE A 53 8.56 6.33 1.38
C PHE A 53 9.47 7.56 1.30
N ILE A 54 8.90 8.72 0.96
CA ILE A 54 9.64 9.97 0.90
C ILE A 54 8.91 11.05 1.70
N ARG A 55 9.66 11.96 2.29
CA ARG A 55 9.08 13.14 2.96
C ARG A 55 8.75 14.21 1.95
N PRO A 56 7.57 14.84 2.04
CA PRO A 56 7.28 16.07 1.30
C PRO A 56 8.21 17.20 1.76
N THR A 57 8.51 18.14 0.88
CA THR A 57 9.21 19.39 1.22
C THR A 57 8.24 20.49 1.65
N GLY A 58 6.94 20.30 1.42
CA GLY A 58 5.86 21.18 1.85
C GLY A 58 4.52 20.46 1.75
N GLY A 59 3.53 21.02 2.42
CA GLY A 59 2.20 20.45 2.54
C GLY A 59 2.06 19.47 3.70
N ARG A 60 0.85 18.95 3.88
CA ARG A 60 0.50 18.05 5.00
C ARG A 60 -0.36 16.89 4.53
N ILE A 61 -0.27 15.77 5.24
CA ILE A 61 -1.03 14.55 4.97
C ILE A 61 -1.75 14.14 6.25
N TYR A 62 -3.04 13.82 6.11
CA TYR A 62 -3.90 13.42 7.21
C TYR A 62 -4.58 12.08 6.87
N LEU A 63 -4.68 11.20 7.86
CA LEU A 63 -5.45 9.96 7.81
C LEU A 63 -6.42 9.95 8.99
N LYS A 64 -7.70 9.82 8.71
CA LYS A 64 -8.77 9.81 9.76
C LYS A 64 -8.66 10.98 10.73
N GLY A 65 -8.33 12.17 10.21
CA GLY A 65 -8.17 13.38 11.01
C GLY A 65 -6.82 13.56 11.69
N GLN A 66 -6.00 12.51 11.76
CA GLN A 66 -4.66 12.56 12.34
C GLN A 66 -3.63 13.00 11.30
N GLU A 67 -2.76 13.94 11.63
CA GLU A 67 -1.63 14.28 10.77
C GLU A 67 -0.58 13.17 10.77
N ILE A 68 -0.24 12.69 9.57
CA ILE A 68 0.72 11.60 9.37
C ILE A 68 1.95 12.02 8.56
N THR A 69 2.10 13.31 8.25
CA THR A 69 3.16 13.85 7.38
C THR A 69 4.56 13.39 7.77
N ALA A 70 4.86 13.40 9.07
CA ALA A 70 6.17 13.00 9.59
C ALA A 70 6.28 11.50 9.93
N LEU A 71 5.18 10.74 9.87
CA LEU A 71 5.18 9.33 10.23
C LEU A 71 5.84 8.49 9.14
N PRO A 72 6.73 7.55 9.50
CA PRO A 72 7.29 6.59 8.56
C PRO A 72 6.23 5.58 8.10
N MET A 73 6.48 4.93 6.96
CA MET A 73 5.55 4.01 6.29
C MET A 73 4.94 2.96 7.24
N TYR A 74 5.76 2.29 8.07
CA TYR A 74 5.27 1.24 8.96
C TYR A 74 4.25 1.74 10.01
N LYS A 75 4.37 3.01 10.45
CA LYS A 75 3.38 3.61 11.35
C LYS A 75 2.09 3.94 10.61
N ARG A 76 2.19 4.41 9.35
CA ARG A 76 1.01 4.65 8.50
C ARG A 76 0.28 3.34 8.18
N ALA A 77 1.02 2.26 7.93
CA ALA A 77 0.44 0.92 7.72
C ALA A 77 -0.36 0.45 8.94
N ARG A 78 0.15 0.67 10.16
CA ARG A 78 -0.58 0.35 11.40
C ARG A 78 -1.85 1.18 11.60
N LEU A 79 -1.93 2.35 11.01
CA LEU A 79 -3.14 3.18 10.98
C LEU A 79 -4.15 2.75 9.90
N GLY A 80 -3.79 1.75 9.07
CA GLY A 80 -4.64 1.19 8.04
C GLY A 80 -4.37 1.70 6.62
N LEU A 81 -3.25 2.37 6.37
CA LEU A 81 -2.85 2.79 5.03
C LEU A 81 -2.09 1.66 4.32
N GLY A 82 -2.76 0.92 3.46
CA GLY A 82 -2.15 -0.10 2.60
C GLY A 82 -1.48 0.51 1.36
N TYR A 83 -0.48 -0.19 0.82
CA TYR A 83 0.18 0.16 -0.44
C TYR A 83 0.45 -1.08 -1.27
N LEU A 84 -0.06 -1.09 -2.49
CA LEU A 84 0.20 -2.15 -3.46
C LEU A 84 1.16 -1.60 -4.53
N PRO A 85 2.44 -2.02 -4.54
CA PRO A 85 3.42 -1.51 -5.50
C PRO A 85 3.12 -2.00 -6.93
N GLN A 86 3.68 -1.30 -7.91
CA GLN A 86 3.64 -1.72 -9.31
C GLN A 86 4.54 -2.93 -9.55
N GLU A 87 5.68 -2.99 -8.87
CA GLU A 87 6.62 -4.12 -8.93
C GLU A 87 6.15 -5.27 -8.02
N PRO A 88 6.52 -6.52 -8.35
CA PRO A 88 6.21 -7.67 -7.51
C PRO A 88 6.75 -7.53 -6.09
N SER A 89 5.88 -7.74 -5.09
CA SER A 89 6.18 -7.58 -3.66
C SER A 89 6.10 -8.88 -2.87
N ALA A 90 5.59 -9.97 -3.46
CA ALA A 90 5.53 -11.27 -2.79
C ALA A 90 6.93 -11.84 -2.51
N PHE A 91 7.09 -12.53 -1.39
CA PHE A 91 8.30 -13.28 -1.05
C PHE A 91 8.45 -14.47 -1.99
N ARG A 92 9.31 -14.32 -2.99
CA ARG A 92 9.41 -15.22 -4.14
C ARG A 92 9.73 -16.67 -3.77
N ARG A 93 10.53 -16.90 -2.70
CA ARG A 93 10.97 -18.22 -2.21
C ARG A 93 10.10 -18.77 -1.09
N MET A 94 8.91 -18.24 -0.92
CA MET A 94 7.88 -18.74 -0.02
C MET A 94 6.68 -19.20 -0.84
N THR A 95 5.93 -20.16 -0.33
CA THR A 95 4.66 -20.58 -0.93
C THR A 95 3.62 -19.46 -0.81
N ALA A 96 2.51 -19.56 -1.55
CA ALA A 96 1.42 -18.61 -1.44
C ALA A 96 0.88 -18.56 0.00
N LEU A 97 0.72 -19.70 0.66
CA LEU A 97 0.28 -19.78 2.05
C LEU A 97 1.30 -19.15 3.01
N GLU A 98 2.58 -19.44 2.85
CA GLU A 98 3.65 -18.87 3.70
C GLU A 98 3.74 -17.35 3.57
N ASN A 99 3.53 -16.78 2.38
CA ASN A 99 3.47 -15.34 2.18
C ASN A 99 2.40 -14.68 3.08
N LEU A 100 1.19 -15.24 3.12
CA LEU A 100 0.13 -14.73 3.97
C LEU A 100 0.42 -14.93 5.46
N LEU A 101 0.93 -16.11 5.83
CA LEU A 101 1.28 -16.39 7.23
C LEU A 101 2.35 -15.44 7.75
N ALA A 102 3.38 -15.11 6.93
CA ALA A 102 4.43 -14.16 7.30
C ALA A 102 3.87 -12.76 7.62
N VAL A 103 2.88 -12.29 6.87
CA VAL A 103 2.21 -11.01 7.14
C VAL A 103 1.30 -11.10 8.37
N LEU A 104 0.57 -12.20 8.51
CA LEU A 104 -0.34 -12.42 9.65
C LEU A 104 0.38 -12.60 10.99
N GLU A 105 1.70 -12.90 10.99
CA GLU A 105 2.51 -12.96 12.21
C GLU A 105 2.53 -11.66 13.01
N PHE A 106 2.38 -10.54 12.33
CA PHE A 106 2.32 -9.21 12.97
C PHE A 106 0.95 -8.87 13.57
N GLN A 107 -0.04 -9.74 13.42
CA GLN A 107 -1.38 -9.56 14.01
C GLN A 107 -1.50 -10.34 15.33
N PRO A 108 -2.30 -9.86 16.28
CA PRO A 108 -2.53 -10.52 17.56
C PRO A 108 -3.47 -11.73 17.42
N LEU A 109 -3.05 -12.70 16.61
CA LEU A 109 -3.78 -13.93 16.30
C LEU A 109 -2.98 -15.15 16.75
N SER A 110 -3.67 -16.18 17.26
CA SER A 110 -3.08 -17.49 17.51
C SER A 110 -2.64 -18.15 16.20
N LYS A 111 -1.77 -19.16 16.29
CA LYS A 111 -1.31 -19.92 15.11
C LYS A 111 -2.46 -20.53 14.32
N LYS A 112 -3.50 -21.03 15.02
CA LYS A 112 -4.70 -21.61 14.39
C LYS A 112 -5.49 -20.55 13.64
N GLU A 113 -5.78 -19.42 14.27
CA GLU A 113 -6.51 -18.31 13.66
C GLU A 113 -5.79 -17.72 12.44
N ARG A 114 -4.45 -17.61 12.48
CA ARG A 114 -3.65 -17.18 11.32
C ARG A 114 -3.83 -18.13 10.15
N LEU A 115 -3.76 -19.43 10.40
CA LEU A 115 -3.92 -20.45 9.35
C LEU A 115 -5.33 -20.42 8.74
N GLU A 116 -6.36 -20.31 9.57
CA GLU A 116 -7.75 -20.21 9.12
C GLU A 116 -7.96 -18.94 8.28
N LYS A 117 -7.45 -17.81 8.77
CA LYS A 117 -7.53 -16.53 8.05
C LYS A 117 -6.77 -16.56 6.73
N ALA A 118 -5.56 -17.13 6.70
CA ALA A 118 -4.77 -17.25 5.47
C ALA A 118 -5.51 -18.11 4.43
N LYS A 119 -6.12 -19.22 4.84
CA LYS A 119 -6.93 -20.07 3.95
C LYS A 119 -8.14 -19.32 3.41
N ALA A 120 -8.89 -18.64 4.26
CA ALA A 120 -10.06 -17.87 3.84
C ALA A 120 -9.70 -16.77 2.82
N LEU A 121 -8.59 -16.06 3.03
CA LEU A 121 -8.11 -15.05 2.07
C LEU A 121 -7.71 -15.67 0.72
N LEU A 122 -7.05 -16.83 0.72
CA LEU A 122 -6.70 -17.53 -0.52
C LEU A 122 -7.95 -18.03 -1.27
N GLU A 123 -9.01 -18.43 -0.56
CA GLU A 123 -10.31 -18.79 -1.14
C GLU A 123 -11.03 -17.58 -1.74
N GLU A 124 -11.10 -16.47 -0.99
CA GLU A 124 -11.69 -15.21 -1.44
C GLU A 124 -11.04 -14.71 -2.73
N LEU A 125 -9.72 -14.81 -2.84
CA LEU A 125 -8.95 -14.42 -4.02
C LEU A 125 -8.91 -15.50 -5.11
N SER A 126 -9.60 -16.64 -4.91
CA SER A 126 -9.66 -17.77 -5.85
C SER A 126 -8.28 -18.35 -6.22
N ILE A 127 -7.35 -18.39 -5.26
CA ILE A 127 -6.00 -18.95 -5.41
C ILE A 127 -5.66 -20.02 -4.36
N TYR A 128 -6.63 -20.52 -3.61
CA TYR A 128 -6.40 -21.56 -2.58
C TYR A 128 -5.77 -22.84 -3.15
N HIS A 129 -6.10 -23.21 -4.39
CA HIS A 129 -5.53 -24.38 -5.08
C HIS A 129 -4.01 -24.21 -5.36
N LEU A 130 -3.48 -22.99 -5.23
CA LEU A 130 -2.05 -22.67 -5.43
C LEU A 130 -1.30 -22.49 -4.10
N ARG A 131 -1.93 -22.75 -2.95
CA ARG A 131 -1.39 -22.46 -1.62
C ARG A 131 0.00 -23.01 -1.35
N ASP A 132 0.31 -24.17 -1.91
CA ASP A 132 1.59 -24.87 -1.75
C ASP A 132 2.60 -24.55 -2.86
N ARG A 133 2.24 -23.71 -3.84
CA ARG A 133 3.14 -23.27 -4.90
C ARG A 133 4.01 -22.10 -4.45
N MET A 134 5.27 -22.14 -4.83
CA MET A 134 6.20 -21.03 -4.62
C MET A 134 5.76 -19.78 -5.39
N ALA A 135 5.85 -18.61 -4.78
CA ALA A 135 5.38 -17.36 -5.39
C ALA A 135 6.09 -17.03 -6.71
N TYR A 136 7.34 -17.47 -6.90
CA TYR A 136 8.04 -17.28 -8.18
C TYR A 136 7.43 -18.09 -9.33
N SER A 137 6.70 -19.17 -9.05
CA SER A 137 6.09 -20.05 -10.06
C SER A 137 4.68 -19.62 -10.45
N LEU A 138 4.11 -18.62 -9.76
CA LEU A 138 2.79 -18.10 -10.06
C LEU A 138 2.82 -17.20 -11.30
N SER A 139 1.76 -17.27 -12.10
CA SER A 139 1.54 -16.31 -13.18
C SER A 139 1.43 -14.88 -12.65
N GLY A 140 1.58 -13.88 -13.50
CA GLY A 140 1.47 -12.48 -13.11
C GLY A 140 0.15 -12.14 -12.42
N GLY A 141 -0.97 -12.66 -12.92
CA GLY A 141 -2.29 -12.45 -12.35
C GLY A 141 -2.50 -13.16 -11.02
N GLU A 142 -2.02 -14.41 -10.88
CA GLU A 142 -2.08 -15.17 -9.62
C GLU A 142 -1.24 -14.50 -8.54
N ARG A 143 -0.01 -14.08 -8.90
CA ARG A 143 0.87 -13.34 -7.99
C ARG A 143 0.25 -12.01 -7.56
N ARG A 144 -0.38 -11.28 -8.49
CA ARG A 144 -1.05 -10.01 -8.15
C ARG A 144 -2.20 -10.21 -7.16
N ARG A 145 -2.95 -11.31 -7.28
CA ARG A 145 -3.98 -11.68 -6.32
C ARG A 145 -3.40 -12.05 -4.94
N LEU A 146 -2.23 -12.67 -4.91
CA LEU A 146 -1.52 -12.97 -3.66
C LEU A 146 -1.03 -11.71 -2.94
N GLU A 147 -0.68 -10.65 -3.69
CA GLU A 147 -0.13 -9.39 -3.17
C GLU A 147 -1.20 -8.43 -2.62
N ILE A 148 -2.48 -8.63 -2.97
CA ILE A 148 -3.61 -7.85 -2.48
C ILE A 148 -3.98 -8.21 -1.04
#